data_3276f18081a4ed29659a3f60094d2505
#
_entry.id   3276f18081a4ed29659a3f60094d2505
#
_cell.length_a   1.000
_cell.length_b   1.000
_cell.length_c   1.000
_cell.angle_alpha   90.00
_cell.angle_beta   90.00
_cell.angle_gamma   90.00
#
_symmetry.space_group_name_H-M   'P 1'
#
loop_
_entity.id
_entity.type
_entity.pdbx_description
1 polymer ?
#
loop_
_entity_poly.entity_id
_entity_poly.type
_entity_poly.pdbx_seq_one_letter_code
_entity_poly.pdbx_strand_id
1 'polypeptide(L)'
;MRTLILTITTVFIFLFNTQDNIKTGDVYIINEVESLNYNYIDLPRLNTLIKKGSVANYKSIVGIEVVVESVIKKDDNTTEVVLKRKDGKKFFNYLPTVSANLEKAVEKGELTFKN
;
A
#
# COMPACT_ATOMS: atom_id res chain seq x y z
N MET A 1 -3.41 38.00 -17.75
CA MET A 1 -4.34 37.90 -16.61
C MET A 1 -5.12 36.61 -16.64
N ARG A 2 -5.92 36.42 -17.66
CA ARG A 2 -6.73 35.18 -17.74
C ARG A 2 -5.89 33.92 -17.79
N THR A 3 -4.79 33.97 -18.51
CA THR A 3 -3.89 32.83 -18.62
C THR A 3 -3.34 32.41 -17.27
N LEU A 4 -3.00 33.39 -16.44
CA LEU A 4 -2.46 33.12 -15.12
C LEU A 4 -3.47 32.41 -14.22
N ILE A 5 -4.72 32.86 -14.27
CA ILE A 5 -5.79 32.27 -13.49
C ILE A 5 -6.04 30.83 -13.90
N LEU A 6 -6.04 30.57 -15.21
CA LEU A 6 -6.23 29.23 -15.74
C LEU A 6 -5.10 28.30 -15.30
N THR A 7 -3.87 28.81 -15.26
CA THR A 7 -2.74 28.01 -14.82
C THR A 7 -2.90 27.57 -13.37
N ILE A 8 -3.33 28.47 -12.51
CA ILE A 8 -3.53 28.17 -11.10
C ILE A 8 -4.61 27.10 -10.94
N THR A 9 -5.70 27.22 -11.67
CA THR A 9 -6.79 26.26 -11.62
C THR A 9 -6.31 24.90 -12.07
N THR A 10 -5.51 24.85 -13.11
CA THR A 10 -4.97 23.59 -13.61
C THR A 10 -4.10 22.88 -12.58
N VAL A 11 -3.26 23.64 -11.89
CA VAL A 11 -2.41 23.08 -10.84
C VAL A 11 -3.26 22.48 -9.72
N PHE A 12 -4.29 23.18 -9.31
CA PHE A 12 -5.16 22.71 -8.26
C PHE A 12 -5.84 21.39 -8.65
N ILE A 13 -6.34 21.31 -9.87
CA ILE A 13 -6.98 20.10 -10.36
C ILE A 13 -5.99 18.94 -10.39
N PHE A 14 -4.76 19.22 -10.79
CA PHE A 14 -3.72 18.20 -10.84
C PHE A 14 -3.47 17.59 -9.46
N LEU A 15 -3.36 18.41 -8.43
CA LEU A 15 -3.14 17.92 -7.07
C LEU A 15 -4.33 17.07 -6.60
N PHE A 16 -5.52 17.48 -6.94
CA PHE A 16 -6.70 16.73 -6.56
C PHE A 16 -6.75 15.37 -7.25
N ASN A 17 -6.38 15.32 -8.50
CA ASN A 17 -6.39 14.08 -9.27
C ASN A 17 -5.35 13.08 -8.81
N THR A 18 -4.29 13.54 -8.17
CA THR A 18 -3.21 12.66 -7.72
C THR A 18 -3.74 11.56 -6.79
N GLN A 19 -4.75 11.88 -5.99
CA GLN A 19 -5.31 10.91 -5.04
C GLN A 19 -6.13 9.82 -5.73
N ASP A 20 -6.65 10.11 -6.91
CA ASP A 20 -7.51 9.18 -7.63
C ASP A 20 -6.75 8.30 -8.61
N ASN A 21 -5.44 8.45 -8.69
CA ASN A 21 -4.64 7.78 -9.70
C ASN A 21 -3.90 6.56 -9.19
N ILE A 22 -4.54 5.80 -8.31
CA ILE A 22 -3.98 4.51 -7.88
C ILE A 22 -4.20 3.52 -9.01
N LYS A 23 -3.11 2.94 -9.50
CA LYS A 23 -3.17 2.05 -10.66
C LYS A 23 -2.53 0.71 -10.35
N THR A 24 -3.03 -0.33 -11.00
CA THR A 24 -2.33 -1.61 -10.99
C THR A 24 -0.94 -1.41 -11.59
N GLY A 25 0.03 -2.04 -10.99
CA GLY A 25 1.42 -1.88 -11.39
C GLY A 25 2.18 -0.84 -10.59
N ASP A 26 1.49 0.01 -9.82
CA ASP A 26 2.18 0.97 -8.94
C ASP A 26 2.97 0.22 -7.89
N VAL A 27 4.14 0.76 -7.54
CA VAL A 27 5.05 0.14 -6.59
C VAL A 27 5.08 0.96 -5.31
N TYR A 28 5.01 0.26 -4.20
CA TYR A 28 5.13 0.85 -2.86
C TYR A 28 6.19 0.11 -2.08
N ILE A 29 6.68 0.74 -1.03
CA ILE A 29 7.65 0.12 -0.11
C ILE A 29 6.97 -0.01 1.24
N ILE A 30 7.09 -1.20 1.86
CA ILE A 30 6.61 -1.41 3.21
C ILE A 30 7.64 -0.84 4.17
N ASN A 31 7.22 0.11 4.98
CA ASN A 31 8.12 0.79 5.92
C ASN A 31 8.11 0.09 7.27
N GLU A 32 9.16 0.32 8.05
CA GLU A 32 9.18 -0.08 9.44
C GLU A 32 8.31 0.91 10.22
N VAL A 33 7.40 0.39 11.03
CA VAL A 33 6.56 1.21 11.90
C VAL A 33 6.82 0.82 13.34
N GLU A 34 6.39 1.69 14.27
CA GLU A 34 6.61 1.47 15.69
C GLU A 34 6.06 0.12 16.12
N SER A 35 6.88 -0.66 16.80
CA SER A 35 6.55 -2.00 17.30
C SER A 35 6.08 -2.95 16.20
N LEU A 36 6.37 -2.63 14.94
CA LEU A 36 5.93 -3.42 13.77
C LEU A 36 4.42 -3.66 13.79
N ASN A 37 3.67 -2.67 14.27
CA ASN A 37 2.23 -2.77 14.41
C ASN A 37 1.54 -2.15 13.20
N TYR A 38 1.23 -2.98 12.21
CA TYR A 38 0.58 -2.54 10.98
C TYR A 38 -0.93 -2.57 11.17
N ASN A 39 -1.58 -1.43 10.99
CA ASN A 39 -3.02 -1.30 11.18
C ASN A 39 -3.78 -1.27 9.86
N TYR A 40 -3.14 -0.87 8.77
CA TYR A 40 -3.81 -0.66 7.50
C TYR A 40 -3.32 -1.61 6.41
N ILE A 41 -2.32 -2.42 6.71
CA ILE A 41 -1.93 -3.56 5.89
C ILE A 41 -2.45 -4.80 6.60
N ASP A 42 -3.26 -5.59 5.90
CA ASP A 42 -3.89 -6.77 6.50
C ASP A 42 -2.89 -7.93 6.51
N LEU A 43 -2.25 -8.11 7.65
CA LEU A 43 -1.26 -9.15 7.83
C LEU A 43 -1.82 -10.27 8.70
N PRO A 44 -1.41 -11.52 8.47
CA PRO A 44 -1.83 -12.63 9.33
C PRO A 44 -1.26 -12.47 10.73
N ARG A 45 -1.95 -13.00 11.70
CA ARG A 45 -1.47 -13.00 13.09
C ARG A 45 -0.25 -13.88 13.21
N LEU A 46 0.64 -13.54 14.15
CA LEU A 46 1.86 -14.31 14.36
C LEU A 46 1.55 -15.75 14.71
N ASN A 47 0.50 -15.98 15.51
CA ASN A 47 0.08 -17.34 15.87
C ASN A 47 -0.28 -18.17 14.64
N THR A 48 -0.93 -17.55 13.67
CA THR A 48 -1.28 -18.23 12.42
C THR A 48 -0.02 -18.62 11.67
N LEU A 49 0.94 -17.71 11.60
CA LEU A 49 2.20 -17.98 10.89
C LEU A 49 2.97 -19.11 11.55
N ILE A 50 2.99 -19.14 12.88
CA ILE A 50 3.65 -20.22 13.61
C ILE A 50 2.99 -21.56 13.30
N LYS A 51 1.67 -21.62 13.33
CA LYS A 51 0.92 -22.84 13.04
C LYS A 51 1.15 -23.35 11.63
N LYS A 52 1.39 -22.45 10.69
CA LYS A 52 1.64 -22.82 9.29
C LYS A 52 3.09 -23.15 9.02
N GLY A 53 3.96 -23.06 10.03
CA GLY A 53 5.39 -23.28 9.83
C GLY A 53 6.03 -22.20 8.98
N SER A 54 5.43 -21.03 8.94
CA SER A 54 5.88 -19.91 8.11
C SER A 54 6.79 -18.99 8.91
N VAL A 55 7.36 -17.98 8.24
CA VAL A 55 8.20 -16.98 8.89
C VAL A 55 7.32 -16.10 9.79
N ALA A 56 7.39 -16.32 11.10
CA ALA A 56 6.54 -15.65 12.07
C ALA A 56 7.19 -14.36 12.56
N ASN A 57 7.46 -13.44 11.63
CA ASN A 57 8.17 -12.21 11.96
C ASN A 57 7.81 -11.13 10.95
N TYR A 58 7.15 -10.08 11.42
CA TYR A 58 6.78 -8.95 10.56
C TYR A 58 8.00 -8.19 10.05
N LYS A 59 9.12 -8.29 10.72
CA LYS A 59 10.35 -7.65 10.25
C LYS A 59 10.78 -8.19 8.89
N SER A 60 10.35 -9.38 8.54
CA SER A 60 10.71 -9.99 7.26
C SER A 60 10.15 -9.23 6.06
N ILE A 61 9.13 -8.40 6.26
CA ILE A 61 8.54 -7.63 5.15
C ILE A 61 8.96 -6.16 5.14
N VAL A 62 9.75 -5.72 6.10
CA VAL A 62 10.22 -4.33 6.16
C VAL A 62 11.17 -4.06 5.00
N GLY A 63 10.90 -2.96 4.28
CA GLY A 63 11.75 -2.55 3.16
C GLY A 63 11.45 -3.27 1.85
N ILE A 64 10.46 -4.14 1.83
CA ILE A 64 10.12 -4.90 0.62
C ILE A 64 9.29 -4.03 -0.32
N GLU A 65 9.61 -4.11 -1.61
CA GLU A 65 8.80 -3.47 -2.64
C GLU A 65 7.61 -4.36 -2.97
N VAL A 66 6.44 -3.74 -3.05
CA VAL A 66 5.21 -4.42 -3.38
C VAL A 66 4.54 -3.72 -4.57
N VAL A 67 3.82 -4.50 -5.35
CA VAL A 67 3.15 -4.01 -6.56
C VAL A 67 1.65 -4.13 -6.36
N VAL A 68 0.92 -3.10 -6.77
CA VAL A 68 -0.54 -3.13 -6.74
C VAL A 68 -1.03 -4.08 -7.81
N GLU A 69 -1.64 -5.18 -7.38
CA GLU A 69 -2.18 -6.18 -8.31
C GLU A 69 -3.60 -5.86 -8.72
N SER A 70 -4.40 -5.37 -7.77
CA SER A 70 -5.76 -4.93 -8.07
C SER A 70 -6.19 -3.84 -7.11
N VAL A 71 -7.17 -3.05 -7.54
CA VAL A 71 -7.70 -1.92 -6.79
C VAL A 71 -9.20 -2.14 -6.64
N ILE A 72 -9.68 -2.06 -5.40
CA ILE A 72 -11.09 -2.27 -5.08
C ILE A 72 -11.60 -1.03 -4.36
N LYS A 73 -12.58 -0.35 -4.94
CA LYS A 73 -13.23 0.78 -4.27
C LYS A 73 -14.42 0.26 -3.48
N LYS A 74 -14.48 0.63 -2.22
CA LYS A 74 -15.56 0.21 -1.34
C LYS A 74 -16.62 1.29 -1.21
N ASP A 75 -17.78 0.91 -0.69
CA ASP A 75 -18.93 1.79 -0.58
C ASP A 75 -18.67 3.00 0.32
N ASP A 76 -17.77 2.89 1.26
CA ASP A 76 -17.42 3.96 2.20
C ASP A 76 -16.32 4.87 1.67
N ASN A 77 -16.05 4.83 0.36
CA ASN A 77 -15.00 5.62 -0.31
C ASN A 77 -13.58 5.26 0.08
N THR A 78 -13.38 4.15 0.79
CA THR A 78 -12.03 3.67 1.02
C THR A 78 -11.56 2.87 -0.19
N THR A 79 -10.26 2.90 -0.43
CA THR A 79 -9.65 2.15 -1.52
C THR A 79 -8.84 1.01 -0.92
N GLU A 80 -9.26 -0.21 -1.20
CA GLU A 80 -8.51 -1.38 -0.81
C GLU A 80 -7.69 -1.85 -2.01
N VAL A 81 -6.44 -2.18 -1.77
CA VAL A 81 -5.57 -2.72 -2.83
C VAL A 81 -5.10 -4.09 -2.43
N VAL A 82 -4.86 -4.92 -3.43
CA VAL A 82 -4.21 -6.22 -3.25
C VAL A 82 -2.77 -6.04 -3.70
N LEU A 83 -1.84 -6.39 -2.82
CA LEU A 83 -0.41 -6.18 -3.04
C LEU A 83 0.29 -7.52 -3.17
N LYS A 84 1.24 -7.60 -4.09
CA LYS A 84 2.14 -8.73 -4.20
C LYS A 84 3.58 -8.23 -4.14
N ARG A 85 4.50 -9.11 -3.74
CA ARG A 85 5.91 -8.72 -3.71
C ARG A 85 6.43 -8.57 -5.13
N LYS A 86 7.20 -7.53 -5.34
CA LYS A 86 7.78 -7.28 -6.66
C LYS A 86 8.74 -8.39 -7.08
N ASP A 87 9.38 -9.02 -6.12
CA ASP A 87 10.34 -10.10 -6.41
C ASP A 87 9.67 -11.44 -6.71
N GLY A 88 8.34 -11.50 -6.67
CA GLY A 88 7.61 -12.72 -6.99
C GLY A 88 7.53 -13.73 -5.87
N LYS A 89 8.13 -13.43 -4.72
CA LYS A 89 8.11 -14.34 -3.58
C LYS A 89 6.83 -14.15 -2.77
N LYS A 90 6.56 -15.11 -1.89
CA LYS A 90 5.40 -15.00 -0.99
C LYS A 90 5.76 -14.22 0.26
N PHE A 91 4.77 -13.53 0.81
CA PHE A 91 4.93 -12.91 2.13
C PHE A 91 5.02 -14.01 3.18
N PHE A 92 6.01 -13.92 4.05
CA PHE A 92 6.23 -14.89 5.14
C PHE A 92 6.40 -16.32 4.63
N ASN A 93 6.78 -16.52 3.38
CA ASN A 93 6.81 -17.82 2.71
C ASN A 93 5.44 -18.53 2.73
N TYR A 94 4.37 -17.76 2.81
CA TYR A 94 3.02 -18.30 3.00
C TYR A 94 1.98 -17.66 2.10
N LEU A 95 1.92 -16.33 2.07
CA LEU A 95 0.85 -15.62 1.36
C LEU A 95 1.34 -15.04 0.05
N PRO A 96 0.68 -15.34 -1.07
CA PRO A 96 1.04 -14.71 -2.35
C PRO A 96 0.71 -13.21 -2.40
N THR A 97 -0.33 -12.79 -1.68
CA THR A 97 -0.76 -11.39 -1.66
C THR A 97 -1.23 -10.98 -0.28
N VAL A 98 -1.24 -9.68 -0.03
CA VAL A 98 -1.88 -9.11 1.15
C VAL A 98 -2.75 -7.93 0.70
N SER A 99 -3.77 -7.59 1.48
CA SER A 99 -4.61 -6.43 1.21
C SER A 99 -4.18 -5.26 2.07
N ALA A 100 -4.53 -4.06 1.65
CA ALA A 100 -4.25 -2.86 2.44
C ALA A 100 -5.26 -1.77 2.12
N ASN A 101 -5.57 -0.94 3.13
CA ASN A 101 -6.24 0.32 2.91
C ASN A 101 -5.15 1.31 2.50
N LEU A 102 -5.05 1.57 1.21
CA LEU A 102 -3.89 2.27 0.66
C LEU A 102 -3.75 3.69 1.21
N GLU A 103 -4.85 4.43 1.22
CA GLU A 103 -4.81 5.82 1.65
C GLU A 103 -4.36 5.93 3.10
N LYS A 104 -4.92 5.11 3.97
CA LYS A 104 -4.55 5.12 5.39
C LYS A 104 -3.15 4.59 5.62
N ALA A 105 -2.76 3.57 4.89
CA ALA A 105 -1.41 3.01 5.03
C ALA A 105 -0.36 4.05 4.66
N VAL A 106 -0.59 4.80 3.57
CA VAL A 106 0.33 5.86 3.17
C VAL A 106 0.31 7.01 4.17
N GLU A 107 -0.89 7.41 4.61
CA GLU A 107 -1.04 8.49 5.56
C GLU A 107 -0.33 8.19 6.88
N LYS A 108 -0.42 6.95 7.34
CA LYS A 108 0.20 6.54 8.61
C LYS A 108 1.63 6.05 8.47
N GLY A 109 2.20 6.13 7.29
CA GLY A 109 3.60 5.80 7.07
C GLY A 109 3.89 4.31 6.94
N GLU A 110 2.87 3.46 6.80
CA GLU A 110 3.09 2.03 6.62
C GLU A 110 3.58 1.70 5.22
N LEU A 111 3.15 2.49 4.23
CA LEU A 111 3.56 2.35 2.84
C LEU A 111 4.05 3.68 2.30
N THR A 112 5.04 3.62 1.41
CA THR A 112 5.54 4.80 0.69
C THR A 112 5.52 4.49 -0.79
N PHE A 113 4.98 5.42 -1.58
CA PHE A 113 4.97 5.29 -3.03
C PHE A 113 6.39 5.34 -3.58
N LYS A 114 6.69 4.43 -4.47
CA LYS A 114 7.98 4.42 -5.16
C LYS A 114 7.78 4.72 -6.64
N ASN A 115 8.53 5.69 -7.13
CA ASN A 115 8.52 6.01 -8.57
C ASN A 115 9.17 4.93 -9.41
#